data_793d89eb26f2f17bc172acf11acc3bfc
#
_entry.id   793d89eb26f2f17bc172acf11acc3bfc
#
_cell.length_a   1.000
_cell.length_b   1.000
_cell.length_c   1.000
_cell.angle_alpha   90.00
_cell.angle_beta   90.00
_cell.angle_gamma   90.00
#
_symmetry.space_group_name_H-M   'P 1'
#
loop_
_entity.id
_entity.type
_entity.pdbx_description
1 polymer ?
#
loop_
_entity_poly.entity_id
_entity_poly.type
_entity_poly.pdbx_seq_one_letter_code
_entity_poly.pdbx_strand_id
1 'polypeptide(L)'
;SEMCIRDSGNTLIVVEHDEDTIRMADWVVDVGPGAGEHGGEVVVSGTVDELLASERSVTGAYLSGKRSIPLPATRRPCTGRELVVRGARENNLKGMNVTFPLGQLVVVTGVSGSGKSTLVNQILYTSLAHRIHGARTVPGKHETITGVEEIDKVIHVDQSPIGRTPRSNPATYTGVFDKIRALFAQTPEAKMRGYQPGRFSFNIKGGRCENCQGDGTIKIEMNFLPDVYVPCEVCHGARYNRCLLYTSLMARGRRVDL
;
A
#
# COMPACT_ATOMS: atom_id res chain seq x y z
N SER A 1 -11.13 -9.53 -22.57
CA SER A 1 -11.32 -8.18 -22.10
C SER A 1 -12.67 -8.08 -21.38
N GLU A 2 -12.79 -7.24 -20.37
CA GLU A 2 -13.95 -7.09 -19.49
C GLU A 2 -15.23 -6.73 -20.25
N MET A 3 -15.11 -5.93 -21.30
CA MET A 3 -16.23 -5.58 -22.19
C MET A 3 -16.86 -6.80 -22.88
N CYS A 4 -16.06 -7.78 -23.29
CA CYS A 4 -16.60 -8.99 -23.92
C CYS A 4 -17.44 -9.83 -22.94
N ILE A 5 -17.15 -9.76 -21.64
CA ILE A 5 -17.92 -10.45 -20.58
C ILE A 5 -19.28 -9.78 -20.43
N ARG A 6 -19.33 -8.45 -20.43
CA ARG A 6 -20.57 -7.67 -20.39
C ARG A 6 -21.45 -7.95 -21.60
N ASP A 7 -20.88 -7.90 -22.78
CA ASP A 7 -21.62 -8.05 -24.05
C ASP A 7 -22.21 -9.47 -24.23
N SER A 8 -21.76 -10.44 -23.44
CA SER A 8 -22.36 -11.79 -23.38
C SER A 8 -23.55 -11.92 -22.42
N GLY A 9 -24.08 -10.81 -21.91
CA GLY A 9 -25.26 -10.79 -21.05
C GLY A 9 -24.98 -11.03 -19.56
N ASN A 10 -23.72 -10.97 -19.15
CA ASN A 10 -23.32 -11.12 -17.75
C ASN A 10 -23.26 -9.74 -17.05
N THR A 11 -23.45 -9.77 -15.72
CA THR A 11 -23.21 -8.59 -14.87
C THR A 11 -21.71 -8.57 -14.49
N LEU A 12 -21.06 -7.44 -14.77
CA LEU A 12 -19.69 -7.20 -14.39
C LEU A 12 -19.64 -6.10 -13.32
N ILE A 13 -19.01 -6.37 -12.18
CA ILE A 13 -18.79 -5.39 -11.12
C ILE A 13 -17.27 -5.13 -11.04
N VAL A 14 -16.87 -3.88 -11.25
CA VAL A 14 -15.47 -3.44 -11.17
C VAL A 14 -15.32 -2.35 -10.12
N VAL A 15 -14.18 -2.34 -9.44
CA VAL A 15 -13.78 -1.25 -8.55
C VAL A 15 -12.69 -0.50 -9.29
N GLU A 16 -13.02 0.70 -9.76
CA GLU A 16 -12.16 1.48 -10.63
C GLU A 16 -12.10 2.95 -10.26
N HIS A 17 -11.03 3.60 -10.68
CA HIS A 17 -10.77 5.03 -10.49
C HIS A 17 -10.48 5.72 -11.84
N ASP A 18 -10.46 4.95 -12.91
CA ASP A 18 -10.22 5.45 -14.27
C ASP A 18 -11.45 6.16 -14.83
N GLU A 19 -11.27 7.39 -15.31
CA GLU A 19 -12.35 8.23 -15.80
C GLU A 19 -13.08 7.59 -16.99
N ASP A 20 -12.36 7.01 -17.93
CA ASP A 20 -12.95 6.42 -19.12
C ASP A 20 -13.80 5.19 -18.76
N THR A 21 -13.31 4.36 -17.84
CA THR A 21 -14.05 3.19 -17.35
C THR A 21 -15.32 3.60 -16.61
N ILE A 22 -15.25 4.62 -15.74
CA ILE A 22 -16.43 5.14 -15.03
C ILE A 22 -17.47 5.67 -16.02
N ARG A 23 -17.05 6.42 -17.05
CA ARG A 23 -17.95 6.99 -18.07
C ARG A 23 -18.63 5.93 -18.94
N MET A 24 -18.03 4.73 -19.07
CA MET A 24 -18.60 3.61 -19.85
C MET A 24 -19.51 2.70 -19.02
N ALA A 25 -19.62 2.95 -17.71
CA ALA A 25 -20.45 2.14 -16.84
C ALA A 25 -21.93 2.40 -17.07
N ASP A 26 -22.75 1.34 -17.06
CA ASP A 26 -24.21 1.46 -17.12
C ASP A 26 -24.76 1.97 -15.77
N TRP A 27 -24.09 1.62 -14.68
CA TRP A 27 -24.47 1.99 -13.31
C TRP A 27 -23.24 2.24 -12.45
N VAL A 28 -23.27 3.28 -11.63
CA VAL A 28 -22.18 3.66 -10.74
C VAL A 28 -22.65 3.69 -9.31
N VAL A 29 -21.87 3.11 -8.41
CA VAL A 29 -22.04 3.25 -6.97
C VAL A 29 -20.82 4.00 -6.42
N ASP A 30 -21.01 5.26 -6.02
CA ASP A 30 -19.98 6.10 -5.44
C ASP A 30 -20.02 6.00 -3.91
N VAL A 31 -18.91 5.57 -3.32
CA VAL A 31 -18.78 5.37 -1.88
C VAL A 31 -17.85 6.43 -1.32
N GLY A 32 -18.33 7.15 -0.32
CA GLY A 32 -17.61 8.29 0.27
C GLY A 32 -18.24 8.73 1.60
N PRO A 33 -18.25 10.07 1.87
CA PRO A 33 -17.56 11.14 1.12
C PRO A 33 -16.05 11.20 1.32
N GLY A 34 -15.51 10.59 2.38
CA GLY A 34 -14.09 10.57 2.71
C GLY A 34 -13.52 9.16 2.77
N ALA A 35 -12.37 9.01 3.44
CA ALA A 35 -11.70 7.74 3.65
C ALA A 35 -11.72 7.34 5.13
N GLY A 36 -11.60 6.04 5.41
CA GLY A 36 -11.60 5.50 6.77
C GLY A 36 -12.92 5.77 7.50
N GLU A 37 -12.83 6.30 8.71
CA GLU A 37 -14.00 6.64 9.56
C GLU A 37 -14.91 7.73 8.97
N HIS A 38 -14.42 8.50 7.99
CA HIS A 38 -15.18 9.54 7.29
C HIS A 38 -15.77 9.06 5.96
N GLY A 39 -15.71 7.77 5.70
CA GLY A 39 -16.23 7.12 4.50
C GLY A 39 -17.32 6.10 4.81
N GLY A 40 -17.57 5.20 3.87
CA GLY A 40 -18.48 4.07 4.05
C GLY A 40 -19.95 4.40 3.79
N GLU A 41 -20.27 5.60 3.31
CA GLU A 41 -21.63 5.96 2.88
C GLU A 41 -21.76 5.80 1.37
N VAL A 42 -22.93 5.34 0.90
CA VAL A 42 -23.28 5.44 -0.51
C VAL A 42 -23.70 6.87 -0.82
N VAL A 43 -22.86 7.59 -1.55
CA VAL A 43 -23.07 9.01 -1.91
C VAL A 43 -24.00 9.13 -3.12
N VAL A 44 -23.76 8.27 -4.12
CA VAL A 44 -24.57 8.15 -5.33
C VAL A 44 -24.72 6.66 -5.67
N SER A 45 -25.90 6.27 -6.09
CA SER A 45 -26.18 4.96 -6.74
C SER A 45 -27.11 5.21 -7.90
N GLY A 46 -26.57 5.20 -9.13
CA GLY A 46 -27.33 5.56 -10.32
C GLY A 46 -26.49 5.61 -11.58
N THR A 47 -26.95 6.33 -12.56
CA THR A 47 -26.27 6.55 -13.83
C THR A 47 -25.09 7.52 -13.68
N VAL A 48 -24.24 7.57 -14.70
CA VAL A 48 -23.12 8.54 -14.75
C VAL A 48 -23.63 9.98 -14.69
N ASP A 49 -24.78 10.28 -15.31
CA ASP A 49 -25.36 11.63 -15.30
C ASP A 49 -25.80 12.03 -13.88
N GLU A 50 -26.36 11.11 -13.11
CA GLU A 50 -26.71 11.32 -11.69
C GLU A 50 -25.45 11.53 -10.83
N LEU A 51 -24.37 10.82 -11.12
CA LEU A 51 -23.07 11.04 -10.48
C LEU A 51 -22.53 12.44 -10.74
N LEU A 52 -22.57 12.90 -12.00
CA LEU A 52 -22.09 14.23 -12.42
C LEU A 52 -22.95 15.37 -11.83
N ALA A 53 -24.24 15.15 -11.64
CA ALA A 53 -25.17 16.10 -11.05
C ALA A 53 -25.03 16.22 -9.53
N SER A 54 -24.51 15.21 -8.86
CA SER A 54 -24.44 15.14 -7.40
C SER A 54 -23.49 16.19 -6.81
N GLU A 55 -23.98 16.97 -5.87
CA GLU A 55 -23.15 17.94 -5.12
C GLU A 55 -22.30 17.27 -4.02
N ARG A 56 -22.71 16.09 -3.56
CA ARG A 56 -22.02 15.35 -2.51
C ARG A 56 -20.86 14.49 -3.04
N SER A 57 -20.89 14.15 -4.33
CA SER A 57 -19.89 13.29 -4.94
C SER A 57 -18.60 14.03 -5.24
N VAL A 58 -17.51 13.62 -4.63
CA VAL A 58 -16.17 14.09 -4.97
C VAL A 58 -15.78 13.62 -6.37
N THR A 59 -16.07 12.37 -6.69
CA THR A 59 -15.86 11.77 -8.01
C THR A 59 -16.61 12.55 -9.09
N GLY A 60 -17.91 12.81 -8.87
CA GLY A 60 -18.75 13.59 -9.78
C GLY A 60 -18.24 15.02 -9.98
N ALA A 61 -17.72 15.65 -8.93
CA ALA A 61 -17.16 16.99 -9.00
C ALA A 61 -15.90 17.07 -9.90
N TYR A 62 -15.05 16.04 -9.87
CA TYR A 62 -13.88 15.97 -10.76
C TYR A 62 -14.27 15.60 -12.18
N LEU A 63 -15.13 14.61 -12.37
CA LEU A 63 -15.59 14.19 -13.71
C LEU A 63 -16.40 15.25 -14.44
N SER A 64 -17.15 16.09 -13.71
CA SER A 64 -17.89 17.23 -14.29
C SER A 64 -17.02 18.47 -14.52
N GLY A 65 -15.76 18.47 -14.09
CA GLY A 65 -14.87 19.62 -14.17
C GLY A 65 -15.15 20.73 -13.14
N LYS A 66 -16.12 20.57 -12.24
CA LYS A 66 -16.36 21.51 -11.11
C LYS A 66 -15.15 21.58 -10.18
N ARG A 67 -14.40 20.49 -10.09
CA ARG A 67 -13.10 20.41 -9.42
C ARG A 67 -12.04 19.95 -10.40
N SER A 68 -10.83 20.49 -10.28
CA SER A 68 -9.68 20.05 -11.06
C SER A 68 -8.40 20.15 -10.24
N ILE A 69 -7.40 19.36 -10.59
CA ILE A 69 -6.06 19.53 -10.07
C ILE A 69 -5.37 20.56 -10.95
N PRO A 70 -5.03 21.76 -10.44
CA PRO A 70 -4.48 22.81 -11.28
C PRO A 70 -3.10 22.40 -11.81
N LEU A 71 -2.91 22.55 -13.11
CA LEU A 71 -1.58 22.42 -13.70
C LEU A 71 -0.77 23.67 -13.38
N PRO A 72 0.53 23.55 -13.03
CA PRO A 72 1.38 24.71 -12.83
C PRO A 72 1.50 25.51 -14.14
N ALA A 73 1.33 26.83 -14.06
CA ALA A 73 1.42 27.72 -15.21
C ALA A 73 2.79 27.66 -15.90
N THR A 74 3.85 27.42 -15.12
CA THR A 74 5.20 27.26 -15.63
C THR A 74 5.80 25.94 -15.17
N ARG A 75 6.44 25.21 -16.10
CA ARG A 75 7.18 24.00 -15.76
C ARG A 75 8.53 24.38 -15.11
N ARG A 76 9.02 23.51 -14.23
CA ARG A 76 10.35 23.71 -13.66
C ARG A 76 11.42 23.73 -14.76
N PRO A 77 12.35 24.69 -14.77
CA PRO A 77 13.44 24.69 -15.72
C PRO A 77 14.34 23.47 -15.52
N CYS A 78 14.90 22.97 -16.61
CA CYS A 78 15.90 21.93 -16.55
C CYS A 78 17.17 22.47 -15.89
N THR A 79 17.69 21.75 -14.86
CA THR A 79 18.91 22.16 -14.14
C THR A 79 20.19 21.80 -14.87
N GLY A 80 20.10 21.03 -15.96
CA GLY A 80 21.25 20.45 -16.66
C GLY A 80 21.85 19.23 -15.93
N ARG A 81 21.41 18.92 -14.72
CA ARG A 81 21.81 17.69 -14.02
C ARG A 81 20.91 16.54 -14.46
N GLU A 82 21.51 15.40 -14.70
CA GLU A 82 20.81 14.24 -15.25
C GLU A 82 21.38 12.92 -14.75
N LEU A 83 20.50 11.93 -14.67
CA LEU A 83 20.84 10.55 -14.42
C LEU A 83 20.68 9.78 -15.72
N VAL A 84 21.74 9.14 -16.21
CA VAL A 84 21.73 8.46 -17.51
C VAL A 84 21.96 6.96 -17.33
N VAL A 85 21.02 6.16 -17.75
CA VAL A 85 21.15 4.70 -17.87
C VAL A 85 21.58 4.38 -19.29
N ARG A 86 22.70 3.66 -19.45
CA ARG A 86 23.23 3.25 -20.75
C ARG A 86 23.17 1.74 -20.92
N GLY A 87 22.83 1.29 -22.14
CA GLY A 87 22.85 -0.11 -22.52
C GLY A 87 21.89 -0.99 -21.74
N ALA A 88 20.71 -0.48 -21.34
CA ALA A 88 19.70 -1.25 -20.62
C ALA A 88 19.20 -2.41 -21.47
N ARG A 89 19.49 -3.66 -21.04
CA ARG A 89 19.23 -4.89 -21.83
C ARG A 89 18.63 -6.04 -21.01
N GLU A 90 18.06 -5.74 -19.85
CA GLU A 90 17.37 -6.77 -19.05
C GLU A 90 16.02 -7.10 -19.66
N ASN A 91 15.60 -8.35 -19.61
CA ASN A 91 14.36 -8.89 -20.18
C ASN A 91 14.18 -8.50 -21.67
N ASN A 92 13.15 -7.73 -21.99
CA ASN A 92 12.82 -7.30 -23.35
C ASN A 92 13.47 -5.97 -23.79
N LEU A 93 14.30 -5.37 -22.95
CA LEU A 93 15.02 -4.14 -23.30
C LEU A 93 16.16 -4.41 -24.28
N LYS A 94 16.28 -3.55 -25.30
CA LYS A 94 17.15 -3.76 -26.46
C LYS A 94 18.44 -2.94 -26.43
N GLY A 95 19.05 -2.75 -25.26
CA GLY A 95 20.28 -1.96 -25.14
C GLY A 95 20.02 -0.44 -25.22
N MET A 96 18.90 0.01 -24.72
CA MET A 96 18.50 1.40 -24.81
C MET A 96 19.26 2.30 -23.82
N ASN A 97 19.45 3.56 -24.22
CA ASN A 97 19.96 4.62 -23.38
C ASN A 97 18.79 5.52 -22.96
N VAL A 98 18.72 5.85 -21.66
CA VAL A 98 17.63 6.67 -21.13
C VAL A 98 18.20 7.73 -20.20
N THR A 99 17.80 8.98 -20.42
CA THR A 99 18.17 10.11 -19.57
C THR A 99 16.99 10.54 -18.71
N PHE A 100 17.24 10.69 -17.41
CA PHE A 100 16.28 11.19 -16.42
C PHE A 100 16.78 12.55 -15.92
N PRO A 101 16.16 13.66 -16.32
CA PRO A 101 16.54 14.98 -15.82
C PRO A 101 16.21 15.09 -14.32
N LEU A 102 17.17 15.60 -13.53
CA LEU A 102 17.01 15.76 -12.09
C LEU A 102 16.26 17.05 -11.74
N GLY A 103 15.58 17.04 -10.60
CA GLY A 103 14.77 18.17 -10.12
C GLY A 103 13.41 18.31 -10.78
N GLN A 104 13.00 17.34 -11.60
CA GLN A 104 11.74 17.32 -12.34
C GLN A 104 10.90 16.10 -12.01
N LEU A 105 9.60 16.17 -12.31
CA LEU A 105 8.72 15.00 -12.36
C LEU A 105 8.90 14.30 -13.70
N VAL A 106 9.46 13.11 -13.68
CA VAL A 106 9.65 12.27 -14.87
C VAL A 106 8.65 11.14 -14.84
N VAL A 107 7.90 10.98 -15.93
CA VAL A 107 6.90 9.92 -16.09
C VAL A 107 7.37 8.93 -17.15
N VAL A 108 7.39 7.63 -16.81
CA VAL A 108 7.71 6.54 -17.74
C VAL A 108 6.41 5.86 -18.14
N THR A 109 6.04 5.98 -19.42
CA THR A 109 4.78 5.48 -19.97
C THR A 109 5.00 4.38 -21.03
N GLY A 110 3.95 3.75 -21.46
CA GLY A 110 3.95 2.69 -22.50
C GLY A 110 2.95 1.59 -22.18
N VAL A 111 2.68 0.75 -23.15
CA VAL A 111 1.76 -0.40 -22.99
C VAL A 111 2.23 -1.41 -21.93
N SER A 112 1.29 -2.21 -21.42
CA SER A 112 1.64 -3.27 -20.46
C SER A 112 2.66 -4.24 -21.09
N GLY A 113 3.67 -4.65 -20.30
CA GLY A 113 4.74 -5.52 -20.79
C GLY A 113 5.85 -4.84 -21.61
N SER A 114 5.79 -3.51 -21.87
CA SER A 114 6.80 -2.82 -22.68
C SER A 114 8.19 -2.69 -22.03
N GLY A 115 8.37 -3.07 -20.76
CA GLY A 115 9.65 -3.00 -20.06
C GLY A 115 9.82 -1.85 -19.09
N LYS A 116 8.78 -1.05 -18.81
CA LYS A 116 8.81 0.07 -17.86
C LYS A 116 9.33 -0.33 -16.48
N SER A 117 8.74 -1.36 -15.90
CA SER A 117 9.14 -1.88 -14.57
C SER A 117 10.54 -2.49 -14.61
N THR A 118 10.95 -3.07 -15.72
CA THR A 118 12.31 -3.57 -15.91
C THR A 118 13.31 -2.41 -15.87
N LEU A 119 13.06 -1.34 -16.62
CA LEU A 119 13.93 -0.16 -16.65
C LEU A 119 13.98 0.52 -15.28
N VAL A 120 12.81 0.83 -14.69
CA VAL A 120 12.73 1.66 -13.48
C VAL A 120 13.06 0.84 -12.22
N ASN A 121 12.42 -0.34 -12.02
CA ASN A 121 12.57 -1.08 -10.77
C ASN A 121 13.80 -2.00 -10.80
N GLN A 122 13.99 -2.79 -11.89
CA GLN A 122 15.04 -3.81 -11.91
C GLN A 122 16.42 -3.22 -12.24
N ILE A 123 16.51 -2.18 -13.07
CA ILE A 123 17.78 -1.57 -13.43
C ILE A 123 18.03 -0.33 -12.58
N LEU A 124 17.24 0.72 -12.75
CA LEU A 124 17.51 2.03 -12.16
C LEU A 124 17.46 2.00 -10.63
N TYR A 125 16.31 1.64 -10.06
CA TYR A 125 16.13 1.60 -8.60
C TYR A 125 17.12 0.66 -7.93
N THR A 126 17.26 -0.57 -8.46
CA THR A 126 18.15 -1.58 -7.87
C THR A 126 19.62 -1.14 -7.90
N SER A 127 20.06 -0.47 -8.98
CA SER A 127 21.40 0.09 -9.08
C SER A 127 21.63 1.22 -8.09
N LEU A 128 20.66 2.14 -7.96
CA LEU A 128 20.74 3.25 -7.02
C LEU A 128 20.73 2.76 -5.57
N ALA A 129 19.82 1.82 -5.24
CA ALA A 129 19.75 1.22 -3.91
C ALA A 129 21.06 0.51 -3.54
N HIS A 130 21.67 -0.19 -4.49
CA HIS A 130 22.97 -0.82 -4.29
C HIS A 130 24.08 0.19 -4.02
N ARG A 131 24.19 1.27 -4.84
CA ARG A 131 25.27 2.26 -4.74
C ARG A 131 25.10 3.20 -3.56
N ILE A 132 23.90 3.66 -3.27
CA ILE A 132 23.62 4.70 -2.25
C ILE A 132 23.35 4.07 -0.89
N HIS A 133 22.60 2.96 -0.82
CA HIS A 133 22.18 2.36 0.44
C HIS A 133 22.89 1.03 0.76
N GLY A 134 23.81 0.56 -0.09
CA GLY A 134 24.49 -0.72 0.11
C GLY A 134 23.57 -1.94 0.04
N ALA A 135 22.42 -1.85 -0.63
CA ALA A 135 21.50 -2.94 -0.76
C ALA A 135 22.15 -4.14 -1.48
N ARG A 136 21.89 -5.36 -0.99
CA ARG A 136 22.44 -6.61 -1.56
C ARG A 136 21.70 -7.11 -2.80
N THR A 137 20.97 -6.23 -3.46
CA THR A 137 20.22 -6.55 -4.68
C THR A 137 21.13 -6.50 -5.90
N VAL A 138 20.91 -7.41 -6.85
CA VAL A 138 21.65 -7.44 -8.12
C VAL A 138 20.86 -6.64 -9.16
N PRO A 139 21.44 -5.56 -9.72
CA PRO A 139 20.79 -4.79 -10.78
C PRO A 139 20.61 -5.59 -12.05
N GLY A 140 19.53 -5.33 -12.79
CA GLY A 140 19.32 -5.89 -14.11
C GLY A 140 20.42 -5.49 -15.10
N LYS A 141 20.57 -6.23 -16.19
CA LYS A 141 21.65 -6.05 -17.17
C LYS A 141 21.62 -4.67 -17.83
N HIS A 142 22.69 -3.92 -17.66
CA HIS A 142 22.94 -2.62 -18.27
C HIS A 142 24.46 -2.39 -18.37
N GLU A 143 24.89 -1.37 -19.10
CA GLU A 143 26.31 -1.05 -19.21
C GLU A 143 26.79 -0.18 -18.07
N THR A 144 26.15 0.97 -17.88
CA THR A 144 26.51 1.91 -16.83
C THR A 144 25.36 2.86 -16.48
N ILE A 145 25.44 3.44 -15.27
CA ILE A 145 24.58 4.55 -14.85
C ILE A 145 25.49 5.66 -14.36
N THR A 146 25.34 6.85 -14.93
CA THR A 146 26.07 8.08 -14.58
C THR A 146 25.13 9.11 -13.95
N GLY A 147 25.68 10.08 -13.18
CA GLY A 147 24.91 11.09 -12.46
C GLY A 147 24.42 10.62 -11.08
N VAL A 148 24.87 9.48 -10.59
CA VAL A 148 24.48 8.93 -9.28
C VAL A 148 24.99 9.79 -8.14
N GLU A 149 26.11 10.47 -8.32
CA GLU A 149 26.73 11.40 -7.38
C GLU A 149 25.88 12.62 -7.05
N GLU A 150 24.90 12.92 -7.90
CA GLU A 150 23.94 14.02 -7.71
C GLU A 150 22.73 13.63 -6.82
N ILE A 151 22.70 12.38 -6.32
CA ILE A 151 21.58 11.82 -5.57
C ILE A 151 22.02 11.42 -4.16
N ASP A 152 21.44 12.05 -3.15
CA ASP A 152 21.72 11.74 -1.75
C ASP A 152 20.98 10.50 -1.25
N LYS A 153 19.74 10.30 -1.73
CA LYS A 153 18.84 9.29 -1.20
C LYS A 153 17.84 8.82 -2.26
N VAL A 154 17.50 7.55 -2.20
CA VAL A 154 16.45 6.95 -3.01
C VAL A 154 15.31 6.49 -2.10
N ILE A 155 14.08 6.88 -2.43
CA ILE A 155 12.86 6.40 -1.79
C ILE A 155 12.06 5.62 -2.83
N HIS A 156 11.77 4.37 -2.54
CA HIS A 156 10.92 3.52 -3.37
C HIS A 156 9.54 3.43 -2.73
N VAL A 157 8.52 3.80 -3.49
CA VAL A 157 7.11 3.66 -3.09
C VAL A 157 6.46 2.71 -4.07
N ASP A 158 5.95 1.60 -3.56
CA ASP A 158 5.22 0.61 -4.33
C ASP A 158 3.86 0.31 -3.69
N GLN A 159 3.07 -0.52 -4.36
CA GLN A 159 1.76 -0.95 -3.85
C GLN A 159 1.82 -2.31 -3.15
N SER A 160 3.02 -2.80 -2.83
CA SER A 160 3.19 -4.07 -2.15
C SER A 160 2.63 -4.00 -0.73
N PRO A 161 1.98 -5.05 -0.25
CA PRO A 161 1.53 -5.12 1.14
C PRO A 161 2.73 -5.00 2.10
N ILE A 162 2.52 -4.35 3.24
CA ILE A 162 3.51 -4.28 4.32
C ILE A 162 3.68 -5.67 4.93
N GLY A 163 4.65 -6.43 4.42
CA GLY A 163 4.91 -7.80 4.83
C GLY A 163 3.93 -8.84 4.25
N ARG A 164 4.29 -10.11 4.40
CA ARG A 164 3.56 -11.25 3.81
C ARG A 164 2.75 -12.05 4.83
N THR A 165 2.69 -11.60 6.06
CA THR A 165 2.02 -12.33 7.14
C THR A 165 0.97 -11.46 7.83
N PRO A 166 -0.08 -12.06 8.41
CA PRO A 166 -1.07 -11.33 9.20
C PRO A 166 -0.48 -10.54 10.38
N ARG A 167 0.76 -10.86 10.80
CA ARG A 167 1.50 -10.17 11.88
C ARG A 167 2.13 -8.86 11.44
N SER A 168 2.25 -8.64 10.13
CA SER A 168 2.86 -7.44 9.58
C SER A 168 1.85 -6.29 9.63
N ASN A 169 2.23 -5.20 10.25
CA ASN A 169 1.45 -3.96 10.29
C ASN A 169 2.38 -2.74 10.29
N PRO A 170 1.88 -1.53 10.02
CA PRO A 170 2.70 -0.33 9.97
C PRO A 170 3.51 -0.08 11.25
N ALA A 171 2.94 -0.35 12.43
CA ALA A 171 3.62 -0.09 13.70
C ALA A 171 4.81 -1.03 13.95
N THR A 172 4.72 -2.30 13.52
CA THR A 172 5.85 -3.25 13.59
C THR A 172 6.89 -2.94 12.53
N TYR A 173 6.48 -2.55 11.33
CA TYR A 173 7.38 -2.22 10.24
C TYR A 173 8.25 -0.98 10.54
N THR A 174 7.66 0.06 11.11
CA THR A 174 8.38 1.30 11.48
C THR A 174 9.14 1.21 12.80
N GLY A 175 9.02 0.10 13.54
CA GLY A 175 9.62 -0.06 14.85
C GLY A 175 8.95 0.74 15.99
N VAL A 176 7.87 1.45 15.71
CA VAL A 176 7.11 2.22 16.73
C VAL A 176 6.54 1.28 17.79
N PHE A 177 6.17 0.06 17.40
CA PHE A 177 5.60 -0.92 18.32
C PHE A 177 6.56 -1.30 19.45
N ASP A 178 7.86 -1.25 19.25
CA ASP A 178 8.87 -1.48 20.31
C ASP A 178 8.80 -0.41 21.39
N LYS A 179 8.62 0.85 21.00
CA LYS A 179 8.43 1.97 21.94
C LYS A 179 7.12 1.85 22.70
N ILE A 180 6.04 1.45 22.02
CA ILE A 180 4.73 1.20 22.64
C ILE A 180 4.85 0.10 23.68
N ARG A 181 5.49 -1.03 23.38
CA ARG A 181 5.72 -2.13 24.33
C ARG A 181 6.53 -1.70 25.55
N ALA A 182 7.57 -0.91 25.34
CA ALA A 182 8.37 -0.36 26.44
C ALA A 182 7.53 0.54 27.34
N LEU A 183 6.67 1.38 26.77
CA LEU A 183 5.76 2.24 27.54
C LEU A 183 4.76 1.42 28.37
N PHE A 184 4.13 0.39 27.80
CA PHE A 184 3.21 -0.47 28.52
C PHE A 184 3.90 -1.22 29.67
N ALA A 185 5.14 -1.64 29.51
CA ALA A 185 5.91 -2.28 30.58
C ALA A 185 6.24 -1.33 31.75
N GLN A 186 6.16 -0.02 31.55
CA GLN A 186 6.39 0.98 32.61
C GLN A 186 5.15 1.31 33.42
N THR A 187 3.98 0.84 33.02
CA THR A 187 2.73 1.08 33.76
C THR A 187 2.82 0.45 35.17
N PRO A 188 2.20 1.07 36.18
CA PRO A 188 2.21 0.54 37.55
C PRO A 188 1.76 -0.92 37.63
N GLU A 189 0.73 -1.25 36.91
CA GLU A 189 0.15 -2.60 36.86
C GLU A 189 1.08 -3.63 36.23
N ALA A 190 1.78 -3.26 35.14
CA ALA A 190 2.78 -4.12 34.51
C ALA A 190 3.97 -4.37 35.44
N LYS A 191 4.43 -3.33 36.15
CA LYS A 191 5.52 -3.44 37.15
C LYS A 191 5.14 -4.33 38.32
N MET A 192 3.93 -4.17 38.87
CA MET A 192 3.45 -5.02 39.95
C MET A 192 3.38 -6.50 39.57
N ARG A 193 3.11 -6.81 38.31
CA ARG A 193 3.04 -8.18 37.76
C ARG A 193 4.34 -8.68 37.16
N GLY A 194 5.41 -7.90 37.18
CA GLY A 194 6.71 -8.24 36.61
C GLY A 194 6.68 -8.37 35.06
N TYR A 195 5.78 -7.68 34.39
CA TYR A 195 5.65 -7.78 32.94
C TYR A 195 6.74 -6.99 32.22
N GLN A 196 7.54 -7.69 31.43
CA GLN A 196 8.57 -7.13 30.56
C GLN A 196 7.97 -6.72 29.20
N PRO A 197 8.65 -5.87 28.41
CA PRO A 197 8.16 -5.44 27.08
C PRO A 197 7.76 -6.58 26.14
N GLY A 198 8.45 -7.72 26.23
CA GLY A 198 8.10 -8.93 25.45
C GLY A 198 6.70 -9.48 25.75
N ARG A 199 6.17 -9.24 26.96
CA ARG A 199 4.81 -9.65 27.34
C ARG A 199 3.75 -8.96 26.50
N PHE A 200 4.02 -7.73 26.04
CA PHE A 200 3.14 -6.91 25.19
C PHE A 200 3.37 -7.15 23.70
N SER A 201 3.98 -8.27 23.33
CA SER A 201 4.19 -8.67 21.94
C SER A 201 3.22 -9.79 21.56
N PHE A 202 2.53 -9.61 20.44
CA PHE A 202 1.72 -10.68 19.83
C PHE A 202 2.56 -11.72 19.06
N ASN A 203 3.88 -11.52 18.96
CA ASN A 203 4.80 -12.48 18.32
C ASN A 203 5.46 -13.43 19.30
N ILE A 204 5.47 -13.10 20.60
CA ILE A 204 6.22 -13.84 21.64
C ILE A 204 5.25 -14.65 22.48
N LYS A 205 5.65 -15.91 22.76
CA LYS A 205 4.93 -16.77 23.68
C LYS A 205 4.78 -16.11 25.05
N GLY A 206 3.58 -16.22 25.63
CA GLY A 206 3.23 -15.57 26.89
C GLY A 206 2.48 -14.25 26.71
N GLY A 207 2.71 -13.48 25.65
CA GLY A 207 1.92 -12.30 25.29
C GLY A 207 0.86 -12.60 24.23
N ARG A 208 1.21 -13.41 23.26
CA ARG A 208 0.34 -13.74 22.13
C ARG A 208 -0.79 -14.70 22.52
N CYS A 209 -1.86 -14.67 21.74
CA CYS A 209 -2.88 -15.72 21.75
C CYS A 209 -2.26 -17.02 21.21
N GLU A 210 -2.27 -18.09 22.01
CA GLU A 210 -1.66 -19.36 21.60
C GLU A 210 -2.52 -20.10 20.56
N ASN A 211 -3.83 -19.86 20.49
CA ASN A 211 -4.71 -20.48 19.51
C ASN A 211 -4.39 -20.05 18.07
N CYS A 212 -4.29 -18.75 17.82
CA CYS A 212 -3.90 -18.20 16.51
C CYS A 212 -2.41 -17.83 16.44
N GLN A 213 -1.64 -18.11 17.46
CA GLN A 213 -0.21 -17.79 17.59
C GLN A 213 0.13 -16.30 17.36
N GLY A 214 -0.83 -15.41 17.57
CA GLY A 214 -0.68 -13.98 17.38
C GLY A 214 -1.12 -13.45 16.01
N ASP A 215 -1.63 -14.30 15.13
CA ASP A 215 -2.12 -13.87 13.80
C ASP A 215 -3.46 -13.12 13.87
N GLY A 216 -4.24 -13.34 14.94
CA GLY A 216 -5.59 -12.78 15.09
C GLY A 216 -6.64 -13.53 14.27
N THR A 217 -6.22 -14.25 13.26
CA THR A 217 -7.04 -15.06 12.35
C THR A 217 -6.56 -16.52 12.32
N ILE A 218 -7.44 -17.42 11.91
CA ILE A 218 -7.11 -18.81 11.63
C ILE A 218 -7.26 -19.02 10.13
N LYS A 219 -6.21 -19.55 9.52
CA LYS A 219 -6.19 -19.91 8.11
C LYS A 219 -6.88 -21.25 7.94
N ILE A 220 -7.89 -21.28 7.09
CA ILE A 220 -8.56 -22.54 6.65
C ILE A 220 -8.05 -22.81 5.23
N GLU A 221 -7.23 -23.84 5.09
CA GLU A 221 -6.69 -24.27 3.80
C GLU A 221 -7.76 -25.07 3.04
N MET A 222 -8.02 -24.63 1.80
CA MET A 222 -8.94 -25.29 0.89
C MET A 222 -8.18 -25.85 -0.31
N ASN A 223 -8.30 -27.14 -0.58
CA ASN A 223 -7.49 -27.83 -1.60
C ASN A 223 -7.64 -27.30 -3.04
N PHE A 224 -8.77 -26.66 -3.38
CA PHE A 224 -9.07 -26.18 -4.73
C PHE A 224 -9.56 -24.73 -4.78
N LEU A 225 -9.65 -24.05 -3.66
CA LEU A 225 -10.12 -22.67 -3.53
C LEU A 225 -9.05 -21.84 -2.80
N PRO A 226 -9.07 -20.51 -2.94
CA PRO A 226 -8.22 -19.64 -2.12
C PRO A 226 -8.43 -19.88 -0.63
N ASP A 227 -7.34 -19.81 0.13
CA ASP A 227 -7.37 -19.93 1.58
C ASP A 227 -8.30 -18.88 2.21
N VAL A 228 -9.12 -19.30 3.17
CA VAL A 228 -10.02 -18.41 3.90
C VAL A 228 -9.43 -18.09 5.27
N TYR A 229 -9.44 -16.83 5.65
CA TYR A 229 -9.02 -16.35 6.96
C TYR A 229 -10.24 -15.97 7.80
N VAL A 230 -10.44 -16.65 8.91
CA VAL A 230 -11.52 -16.35 9.87
C VAL A 230 -10.96 -15.75 11.15
N PRO A 231 -11.64 -14.81 11.81
CA PRO A 231 -11.22 -14.29 13.11
C PRO A 231 -11.05 -15.42 14.13
N CYS A 232 -9.99 -15.34 14.93
CA CYS A 232 -9.74 -16.31 15.98
C CYS A 232 -10.83 -16.24 17.06
N GLU A 233 -11.52 -17.33 17.35
CA GLU A 233 -12.60 -17.41 18.32
C GLU A 233 -12.16 -17.12 19.77
N VAL A 234 -10.88 -17.33 20.08
CA VAL A 234 -10.34 -17.15 21.45
C VAL A 234 -9.99 -15.67 21.72
N CYS A 235 -9.36 -15.00 20.77
CA CYS A 235 -8.93 -13.60 20.95
C CYS A 235 -9.77 -12.60 20.15
N HIS A 236 -10.72 -13.06 19.35
CA HIS A 236 -11.59 -12.23 18.51
C HIS A 236 -10.84 -11.19 17.65
N GLY A 237 -9.69 -11.60 17.10
CA GLY A 237 -8.83 -10.71 16.32
C GLY A 237 -7.80 -9.91 17.13
N ALA A 238 -7.91 -9.85 18.45
CA ALA A 238 -7.05 -9.02 19.29
C ALA A 238 -5.59 -9.48 19.39
N ARG A 239 -5.24 -10.69 18.95
CA ARG A 239 -3.88 -11.26 18.86
C ARG A 239 -3.20 -11.59 20.18
N TYR A 240 -3.67 -11.05 21.30
CA TYR A 240 -3.09 -11.25 22.63
C TYR A 240 -3.80 -12.35 23.42
N ASN A 241 -3.12 -12.86 24.43
CA ASN A 241 -3.73 -13.80 25.33
C ASN A 241 -4.75 -13.12 26.25
N ARG A 242 -5.64 -13.93 26.82
CA ARG A 242 -6.76 -13.46 27.65
C ARG A 242 -6.29 -12.65 28.87
N CYS A 243 -5.15 -12.99 29.45
CA CYS A 243 -4.63 -12.27 30.62
C CYS A 243 -4.25 -10.83 30.28
N LEU A 244 -3.68 -10.56 29.11
CA LEU A 244 -3.35 -9.20 28.67
C LEU A 244 -4.59 -8.40 28.29
N LEU A 245 -5.55 -9.02 27.62
CA LEU A 245 -6.80 -8.37 27.23
C LEU A 245 -7.60 -7.88 28.43
N TYR A 246 -7.61 -8.67 29.53
CA TYR A 246 -8.36 -8.30 30.74
C TYR A 246 -7.62 -7.37 31.70
N THR A 247 -6.29 -7.32 31.66
CA THR A 247 -5.52 -6.65 32.71
C THR A 247 -4.83 -5.36 32.30
N SER A 248 -4.48 -5.18 31.04
CA SER A 248 -3.70 -4.02 30.58
C SER A 248 -4.42 -3.11 29.59
N LEU A 249 -5.24 -3.66 28.73
CA LEU A 249 -5.89 -2.91 27.65
C LEU A 249 -7.34 -2.55 27.98
N MET A 250 -7.97 -3.27 28.91
CA MET A 250 -9.39 -3.09 29.24
C MET A 250 -9.68 -2.43 30.57
N ALA A 251 -8.68 -2.03 31.35
CA ALA A 251 -8.89 -1.41 32.66
C ALA A 251 -9.66 -0.06 32.61
N ARG A 252 -10.01 0.45 31.43
CA ARG A 252 -10.81 1.68 31.26
C ARG A 252 -11.85 1.63 30.13
N GLY A 253 -12.39 0.47 29.79
CA GLY A 253 -13.64 0.39 29.00
C GLY A 253 -13.63 1.01 27.60
N ARG A 254 -12.49 1.23 26.97
CA ARG A 254 -12.40 1.66 25.59
C ARG A 254 -11.73 0.57 24.76
N ARG A 255 -12.45 0.01 23.80
CA ARG A 255 -11.85 -0.72 22.69
C ARG A 255 -10.92 0.27 21.98
N VAL A 256 -9.64 -0.05 21.94
CA VAL A 256 -8.71 0.56 21.01
C VAL A 256 -8.70 -0.41 19.82
N ASP A 257 -9.50 -0.10 18.81
CA ASP A 257 -9.37 -0.73 17.50
C ASP A 257 -8.04 -0.26 16.92
N LEU A 258 -7.07 -1.16 16.89
CA LEU A 258 -5.77 -0.98 16.25
C LEU A 258 -5.80 -1.59 14.84
#